data_1816c7e124448fe69658c753a690ad7b
#
_entry.id   1816c7e124448fe69658c753a690ad7b
#
_cell.length_a   1.000
_cell.length_b   1.000
_cell.length_c   1.000
_cell.angle_alpha   90.00
_cell.angle_beta   90.00
_cell.angle_gamma   90.00
#
_symmetry.space_group_name_H-M   'P 1'
#
loop_
_entity.id
_entity.type
_entity.pdbx_description
1 polymer ?
#
loop_
_entity_poly.entity_id
_entity_poly.type
_entity_poly.pdbx_seq_one_letter_code
_entity_poly.pdbx_strand_id
1 'polypeptide(L)'
;MSWLDQLFAAGSRKQDLVAADAALPGRSSEITVPGEHLVLGTPMRGRAEADGSHVHGIGRFDDGLDAIVLAGGCFWGIEEIFWQVPGVYTTAVGYAGGYTPNPTYEETCTARTGHTESALVVFDPAVVDLEGLLKVFWESHDPTQEMRQGNDIGTQYRSAVYALTDADLDVVRSTAATFQTALDAAGEGAIATEIKPLAQAGDGRFYYAEDYHQQYLAKNPHGYRCHAATGVAYPA
;
A
#
# COMPACT_ATOMS: atom_id res chain seq x y z
N MET A 1 15.74 24.32 24.31
CA MET A 1 14.96 23.15 23.92
C MET A 1 15.60 21.95 24.59
N SER A 2 14.86 21.20 25.42
CA SER A 2 15.43 20.04 26.12
C SER A 2 15.65 18.88 25.11
N TRP A 3 16.50 17.91 25.48
CA TRP A 3 16.70 16.68 24.70
C TRP A 3 15.37 15.94 24.45
N LEU A 4 14.46 15.95 25.41
CA LEU A 4 13.10 15.43 25.28
C LEU A 4 12.28 16.22 24.24
N ASP A 5 12.38 17.56 24.20
CA ASP A 5 11.68 18.36 23.19
C ASP A 5 12.18 18.07 21.77
N GLN A 6 13.46 17.74 21.61
CA GLN A 6 14.03 17.35 20.32
C GLN A 6 13.57 15.95 19.88
N LEU A 7 13.44 15.01 20.81
CA LEU A 7 12.89 13.67 20.55
C LEU A 7 11.41 13.72 20.17
N PHE A 8 10.60 14.50 20.90
CA PHE A 8 9.19 14.69 20.57
C PHE A 8 9.01 15.41 19.21
N ALA A 9 9.82 16.44 18.95
CA ALA A 9 9.80 17.14 17.66
C ALA A 9 10.28 16.26 16.48
N ALA A 10 11.20 15.33 16.72
CA ALA A 10 11.63 14.36 15.71
C ALA A 10 10.56 13.29 15.43
N GLY A 11 9.83 12.86 16.48
CA GLY A 11 8.71 11.92 16.37
C GLY A 11 7.51 12.53 15.65
N SER A 12 7.14 13.77 15.94
CA SER A 12 6.03 14.46 15.27
C SER A 12 6.32 14.72 13.79
N ARG A 13 7.57 15.03 13.43
CA ARG A 13 7.96 15.24 12.00
C ARG A 13 7.79 14.00 11.13
N LYS A 14 7.79 12.80 11.69
CA LYS A 14 7.55 11.56 10.95
C LYS A 14 6.06 11.33 10.63
N GLN A 15 5.18 12.05 11.26
CA GLN A 15 3.74 11.97 11.05
C GLN A 15 3.19 13.12 10.18
N ASP A 16 4.05 14.08 9.78
CA ASP A 16 3.67 15.16 8.90
C ASP A 16 3.97 14.77 7.44
N LEU A 17 2.97 14.80 6.56
CA LEU A 17 3.19 14.60 5.13
C LEU A 17 4.04 15.74 4.58
N VAL A 18 5.12 15.38 3.88
CA VAL A 18 5.98 16.35 3.21
C VAL A 18 5.23 17.01 2.05
N ALA A 19 5.43 18.32 1.86
CA ALA A 19 4.92 19.00 0.68
C ALA A 19 5.72 18.61 -0.58
N ALA A 20 5.09 18.68 -1.74
CA ALA A 20 5.71 18.24 -3.01
C ALA A 20 7.04 18.93 -3.31
N ASP A 21 7.15 20.23 -3.03
CA ASP A 21 8.34 21.05 -3.23
C ASP A 21 9.45 20.82 -2.19
N ALA A 22 9.13 20.15 -1.09
CA ALA A 22 10.06 19.80 0.00
C ALA A 22 10.45 18.32 0.01
N ALA A 23 9.87 17.52 -0.91
CA ALA A 23 10.18 16.10 -1.03
C ALA A 23 11.63 15.86 -1.52
N LEU A 24 12.17 14.69 -1.22
CA LEU A 24 13.50 14.29 -1.72
C LEU A 24 13.49 14.23 -3.26
N PRO A 25 14.60 14.57 -3.92
CA PRO A 25 14.65 14.65 -5.38
C PRO A 25 14.53 13.29 -6.06
N GLY A 26 14.80 12.18 -5.32
CA GLY A 26 14.79 10.83 -5.88
C GLY A 26 15.83 10.59 -6.97
N ARG A 27 15.57 9.64 -7.85
CA ARG A 27 16.48 9.23 -8.92
C ARG A 27 15.73 8.89 -10.21
N SER A 28 16.46 8.82 -11.32
CA SER A 28 15.91 8.43 -12.64
C SER A 28 15.87 6.92 -12.85
N SER A 29 16.72 6.15 -12.13
CA SER A 29 16.80 4.70 -12.28
C SER A 29 15.75 4.00 -11.41
N GLU A 30 14.98 3.11 -12.01
CA GLU A 30 14.07 2.23 -11.29
C GLU A 30 14.85 1.15 -10.52
N ILE A 31 14.24 0.68 -9.44
CA ILE A 31 14.75 -0.49 -8.69
C ILE A 31 14.47 -1.75 -9.53
N THR A 32 15.49 -2.59 -9.67
CA THR A 32 15.34 -3.89 -10.32
C THR A 32 14.64 -4.85 -9.38
N VAL A 33 13.56 -5.46 -9.85
CA VAL A 33 12.81 -6.48 -9.11
C VAL A 33 12.91 -7.83 -9.80
N PRO A 34 12.66 -8.96 -9.09
CA PRO A 34 12.56 -10.28 -9.70
C PRO A 34 11.51 -10.31 -10.81
N GLY A 35 11.74 -11.13 -11.83
CA GLY A 35 10.78 -11.29 -12.92
C GLY A 35 9.49 -12.01 -12.49
N GLU A 36 9.60 -12.90 -11.50
CA GLU A 36 8.52 -13.76 -11.04
C GLU A 36 8.32 -13.67 -9.52
N HIS A 37 7.07 -13.78 -9.11
CA HIS A 37 6.67 -13.85 -7.71
C HIS A 37 7.08 -15.17 -7.08
N LEU A 38 7.84 -15.13 -5.98
CA LEU A 38 8.44 -16.30 -5.35
C LEU A 38 7.43 -17.40 -4.95
N VAL A 39 6.22 -16.99 -4.53
CA VAL A 39 5.17 -17.92 -4.05
C VAL A 39 4.23 -18.33 -5.16
N LEU A 40 3.79 -17.37 -5.99
CA LEU A 40 2.75 -17.59 -7.01
C LEU A 40 3.32 -18.03 -8.36
N GLY A 41 4.62 -17.80 -8.62
CA GLY A 41 5.27 -18.15 -9.89
C GLY A 41 4.78 -17.32 -11.09
N THR A 42 4.15 -16.19 -10.85
CA THR A 42 3.57 -15.30 -11.86
C THR A 42 4.45 -14.07 -12.06
N PRO A 43 4.41 -13.40 -13.23
CA PRO A 43 5.11 -12.13 -13.43
C PRO A 43 4.70 -11.08 -12.39
N MET A 44 5.70 -10.45 -11.75
CA MET A 44 5.46 -9.41 -10.74
C MET A 44 5.15 -8.05 -11.37
N ARG A 45 5.64 -7.80 -12.59
CA ARG A 45 5.45 -6.55 -13.30
C ARG A 45 4.64 -6.80 -14.58
N GLY A 46 3.70 -5.93 -14.86
CA GLY A 46 2.97 -5.92 -16.12
C GLY A 46 3.87 -5.56 -17.31
N ARG A 47 3.41 -5.83 -18.52
CA ARG A 47 4.10 -5.50 -19.77
C ARG A 47 4.23 -3.99 -19.94
N ALA A 48 5.35 -3.56 -20.50
CA ALA A 48 5.57 -2.17 -20.91
C ALA A 48 4.70 -1.81 -22.12
N GLU A 49 4.38 -0.53 -22.26
CA GLU A 49 3.82 0.05 -23.48
C GLU A 49 4.84 0.02 -24.65
N ALA A 50 4.37 0.36 -25.84
CA ALA A 50 5.21 0.35 -27.04
C ALA A 50 6.42 1.31 -26.98
N ASP A 51 6.35 2.34 -26.14
CA ASP A 51 7.44 3.29 -25.88
C ASP A 51 8.40 2.86 -24.74
N GLY A 52 8.17 1.66 -24.17
CA GLY A 52 8.92 1.11 -23.06
C GLY A 52 8.49 1.60 -21.67
N SER A 53 7.50 2.49 -21.58
CA SER A 53 6.96 2.95 -20.30
C SER A 53 6.06 1.90 -19.65
N HIS A 54 5.89 2.01 -18.33
CA HIS A 54 4.89 1.23 -17.58
C HIS A 54 3.80 2.17 -17.07
N VAL A 55 2.54 1.88 -17.42
CA VAL A 55 1.39 2.64 -16.93
C VAL A 55 1.43 2.67 -15.41
N HIS A 56 1.39 3.85 -14.81
CA HIS A 56 1.51 4.08 -13.38
C HIS A 56 2.73 3.41 -12.69
N GLY A 57 3.79 3.07 -13.43
CA GLY A 57 4.92 2.28 -12.92
C GLY A 57 4.65 0.76 -12.84
N ILE A 58 3.43 0.33 -13.01
CA ILE A 58 2.96 -1.05 -12.83
C ILE A 58 3.08 -1.84 -14.15
N GLY A 59 2.65 -1.24 -15.28
CA GLY A 59 2.51 -1.89 -16.58
C GLY A 59 1.14 -2.56 -16.77
N ARG A 60 0.95 -3.23 -17.91
CA ARG A 60 -0.29 -3.94 -18.26
C ARG A 60 -0.15 -5.43 -18.00
N PHE A 61 -1.05 -5.98 -17.23
CA PHE A 61 -1.23 -7.42 -17.10
C PHE A 61 -2.12 -7.97 -18.24
N ASP A 62 -2.32 -9.29 -18.28
CA ASP A 62 -3.13 -9.92 -19.30
C ASP A 62 -4.60 -9.47 -19.20
N ASP A 63 -5.31 -9.54 -20.37
CA ASP A 63 -6.72 -9.16 -20.45
C ASP A 63 -7.56 -10.00 -19.47
N GLY A 64 -8.42 -9.32 -18.71
CA GLY A 64 -9.27 -9.93 -17.71
C GLY A 64 -8.71 -9.91 -16.29
N LEU A 65 -7.47 -9.44 -16.09
CA LEU A 65 -6.93 -9.18 -14.75
C LEU A 65 -7.11 -7.71 -14.38
N ASP A 66 -7.50 -7.48 -13.14
CA ASP A 66 -7.61 -6.16 -12.52
C ASP A 66 -6.50 -5.96 -11.47
N ALA A 67 -6.28 -4.72 -11.06
CA ALA A 67 -5.26 -4.40 -10.08
C ALA A 67 -5.67 -3.24 -9.15
N ILE A 68 -5.16 -3.28 -7.92
CA ILE A 68 -5.34 -2.22 -6.92
C ILE A 68 -4.06 -2.06 -6.10
N VAL A 69 -3.84 -0.88 -5.54
CA VAL A 69 -2.72 -0.61 -4.63
C VAL A 69 -3.25 -0.38 -3.22
N LEU A 70 -2.77 -1.15 -2.26
CA LEU A 70 -3.24 -1.20 -0.87
C LEU A 70 -2.10 -0.91 0.10
N ALA A 71 -2.34 -0.05 1.08
CA ALA A 71 -1.41 0.27 2.15
C ALA A 71 -2.10 0.14 3.51
N GLY A 72 -1.60 -0.71 4.38
CA GLY A 72 -2.17 -1.00 5.71
C GLY A 72 -1.09 -1.17 6.78
N GLY A 73 -0.06 -0.31 6.78
CA GLY A 73 1.12 -0.42 7.64
C GLY A 73 2.29 -1.09 6.93
N CYS A 74 3.09 -1.87 7.66
CA CYS A 74 4.22 -2.60 7.08
C CYS A 74 3.77 -3.47 5.91
N PHE A 75 4.32 -3.22 4.72
CA PHE A 75 3.90 -3.87 3.47
C PHE A 75 4.19 -5.37 3.41
N TRP A 76 5.10 -5.91 4.23
CA TRP A 76 5.36 -7.35 4.28
C TRP A 76 4.13 -8.15 4.73
N GLY A 77 3.43 -7.66 5.76
CA GLY A 77 2.21 -8.30 6.26
C GLY A 77 1.05 -8.18 5.28
N ILE A 78 0.88 -7.00 4.68
CA ILE A 78 -0.16 -6.77 3.67
C ILE A 78 0.09 -7.68 2.46
N GLU A 79 1.32 -7.75 1.95
CA GLU A 79 1.64 -8.63 0.82
C GLU A 79 1.34 -10.09 1.15
N GLU A 80 1.78 -10.58 2.34
CA GLU A 80 1.53 -11.96 2.78
C GLU A 80 0.04 -12.30 2.81
N ILE A 81 -0.80 -11.42 3.31
CA ILE A 81 -2.24 -11.62 3.37
C ILE A 81 -2.81 -11.82 1.96
N PHE A 82 -2.43 -10.94 1.02
CA PHE A 82 -3.04 -10.96 -0.31
C PHE A 82 -2.55 -12.07 -1.22
N TRP A 83 -1.29 -12.52 -1.15
CA TRP A 83 -0.89 -13.67 -1.96
C TRP A 83 -1.56 -15.00 -1.53
N GLN A 84 -2.20 -15.03 -0.35
CA GLN A 84 -2.96 -16.18 0.13
C GLN A 84 -4.44 -16.16 -0.31
N VAL A 85 -4.93 -15.05 -0.87
CA VAL A 85 -6.33 -14.93 -1.30
C VAL A 85 -6.51 -15.66 -2.64
N PRO A 86 -7.42 -16.65 -2.72
CA PRO A 86 -7.74 -17.29 -3.99
C PRO A 86 -8.23 -16.27 -5.03
N GLY A 87 -7.67 -16.32 -6.24
CA GLY A 87 -7.97 -15.35 -7.29
C GLY A 87 -6.93 -14.24 -7.42
N VAL A 88 -6.04 -14.03 -6.45
CA VAL A 88 -4.90 -13.14 -6.60
C VAL A 88 -3.89 -13.80 -7.55
N TYR A 89 -3.58 -13.08 -8.64
CA TYR A 89 -2.65 -13.50 -9.67
C TYR A 89 -1.20 -13.23 -9.29
N THR A 90 -0.91 -12.02 -8.79
CA THR A 90 0.43 -11.64 -8.30
C THR A 90 0.33 -10.51 -7.28
N THR A 91 1.35 -10.39 -6.46
CA THR A 91 1.55 -9.23 -5.57
C THR A 91 2.95 -8.66 -5.74
N ALA A 92 3.14 -7.41 -5.36
CA ALA A 92 4.46 -6.82 -5.20
C ALA A 92 4.41 -5.72 -4.15
N VAL A 93 5.45 -5.59 -3.33
CA VAL A 93 5.57 -4.46 -2.42
C VAL A 93 6.27 -3.28 -3.07
N GLY A 94 5.92 -2.07 -2.62
CA GLY A 94 6.46 -0.84 -3.17
C GLY A 94 6.02 0.40 -2.42
N TYR A 95 6.14 1.52 -3.10
CA TYR A 95 5.91 2.85 -2.56
C TYR A 95 4.95 3.61 -3.47
N ALA A 96 3.90 4.22 -2.89
CA ALA A 96 2.91 4.98 -3.65
C ALA A 96 2.43 6.21 -2.87
N GLY A 97 1.73 7.12 -3.54
CA GLY A 97 1.10 8.29 -2.92
C GLY A 97 2.05 9.41 -2.50
N GLY A 98 3.33 9.34 -2.87
CA GLY A 98 4.34 10.36 -2.60
C GLY A 98 4.82 11.10 -3.84
N TYR A 99 5.92 11.85 -3.69
CA TYR A 99 6.43 12.74 -4.72
C TYR A 99 7.85 12.41 -5.19
N THR A 100 8.60 11.60 -4.42
CA THR A 100 9.99 11.27 -4.72
C THR A 100 10.05 10.17 -5.77
N PRO A 101 10.60 10.42 -6.98
CA PRO A 101 10.72 9.39 -8.00
C PRO A 101 11.69 8.28 -7.58
N ASN A 102 11.31 7.03 -7.79
CA ASN A 102 12.12 5.84 -7.51
C ASN A 102 12.78 5.87 -6.11
N PRO A 103 12.00 6.03 -5.02
CA PRO A 103 12.56 6.13 -3.68
C PRO A 103 13.21 4.83 -3.24
N THR A 104 14.18 4.89 -2.31
CA THR A 104 14.62 3.71 -1.56
C THR A 104 13.82 3.57 -0.27
N TYR A 105 13.95 2.38 0.35
CA TYR A 105 13.43 2.11 1.67
C TYR A 105 13.92 3.12 2.72
N GLU A 106 15.24 3.37 2.73
CA GLU A 106 15.85 4.33 3.68
C GLU A 106 15.28 5.75 3.48
N GLU A 107 15.10 6.19 2.23
CA GLU A 107 14.49 7.48 1.92
C GLU A 107 13.04 7.54 2.42
N THR A 108 12.26 6.47 2.21
CA THR A 108 10.87 6.39 2.65
C THR A 108 10.76 6.42 4.18
N CYS A 109 11.67 5.77 4.90
CA CYS A 109 11.75 5.81 6.36
C CYS A 109 12.08 7.19 6.95
N THR A 110 12.53 8.15 6.12
CA THR A 110 12.74 9.54 6.57
C THR A 110 11.46 10.36 6.69
N ALA A 111 10.32 9.87 6.20
CA ALA A 111 9.06 10.59 6.00
C ALA A 111 9.18 11.79 5.04
N ARG A 112 10.24 11.86 4.21
CA ARG A 112 10.50 12.97 3.28
C ARG A 112 10.23 12.64 1.82
N THR A 113 9.71 11.45 1.54
CA THR A 113 9.31 11.06 0.18
C THR A 113 7.81 11.32 -0.08
N GLY A 114 7.00 11.37 0.99
CA GLY A 114 5.55 11.42 0.92
C GLY A 114 4.90 10.07 0.61
N HIS A 115 5.68 9.04 0.28
CA HIS A 115 5.15 7.71 -0.03
C HIS A 115 4.66 6.96 1.21
N THR A 116 3.70 6.06 0.99
CA THR A 116 3.36 4.98 1.94
C THR A 116 3.89 3.65 1.42
N GLU A 117 4.26 2.77 2.34
CA GLU A 117 4.51 1.36 2.05
C GLU A 117 3.22 0.73 1.53
N SER A 118 3.27 0.14 0.36
CA SER A 118 2.09 -0.33 -0.36
C SER A 118 2.32 -1.70 -0.97
N ALA A 119 1.25 -2.47 -1.12
CA ALA A 119 1.22 -3.68 -1.93
C ALA A 119 0.39 -3.44 -3.19
N LEU A 120 0.96 -3.71 -4.34
CA LEU A 120 0.22 -3.95 -5.58
C LEU A 120 -0.42 -5.32 -5.48
N VAL A 121 -1.71 -5.40 -5.75
CA VAL A 121 -2.48 -6.66 -5.82
C VAL A 121 -3.11 -6.75 -7.19
N VAL A 122 -2.73 -7.76 -7.96
CA VAL A 122 -3.33 -8.08 -9.27
C VAL A 122 -4.17 -9.33 -9.11
N PHE A 123 -5.38 -9.34 -9.62
CA PHE A 123 -6.35 -10.40 -9.36
C PHE A 123 -7.24 -10.70 -10.56
N ASP A 124 -7.80 -11.91 -10.58
CA ASP A 124 -8.82 -12.35 -11.53
C ASP A 124 -10.22 -12.04 -10.96
N PRO A 125 -10.93 -11.02 -11.48
CA PRO A 125 -12.25 -10.65 -11.00
C PRO A 125 -13.33 -11.72 -11.22
N ALA A 126 -13.06 -12.75 -12.03
CA ALA A 126 -13.95 -13.91 -12.17
C ALA A 126 -13.83 -14.89 -10.98
N VAL A 127 -12.77 -14.81 -10.19
CA VAL A 127 -12.52 -15.67 -9.02
C VAL A 127 -12.75 -14.92 -7.71
N VAL A 128 -12.24 -13.70 -7.60
CA VAL A 128 -12.45 -12.79 -6.46
C VAL A 128 -12.70 -11.38 -6.98
N ASP A 129 -13.84 -10.80 -6.63
CA ASP A 129 -14.13 -9.42 -6.98
C ASP A 129 -13.40 -8.41 -6.07
N LEU A 130 -13.39 -7.14 -6.48
CA LEU A 130 -12.73 -6.08 -5.73
C LEU A 130 -13.34 -5.90 -4.33
N GLU A 131 -14.66 -6.10 -4.16
CA GLU A 131 -15.31 -6.01 -2.85
C GLU A 131 -14.78 -7.09 -1.90
N GLY A 132 -14.63 -8.32 -2.37
CA GLY A 132 -14.06 -9.44 -1.60
C GLY A 132 -12.62 -9.16 -1.17
N LEU A 133 -11.79 -8.57 -2.03
CA LEU A 133 -10.43 -8.14 -1.67
C LEU A 133 -10.45 -7.01 -0.63
N LEU A 134 -11.31 -6.01 -0.80
CA LEU A 134 -11.41 -4.89 0.12
C LEU A 134 -11.96 -5.32 1.50
N LYS A 135 -12.83 -6.32 1.56
CA LYS A 135 -13.22 -6.94 2.83
C LYS A 135 -12.00 -7.46 3.59
N VAL A 136 -11.13 -8.23 2.91
CA VAL A 136 -9.88 -8.71 3.51
C VAL A 136 -9.01 -7.55 3.98
N PHE A 137 -8.90 -6.49 3.18
CA PHE A 137 -8.13 -5.29 3.52
C PHE A 137 -8.65 -4.60 4.79
N TRP A 138 -9.97 -4.34 4.88
CA TRP A 138 -10.59 -3.66 6.02
C TRP A 138 -10.45 -4.45 7.32
N GLU A 139 -10.49 -5.79 7.24
CA GLU A 139 -10.36 -6.66 8.40
C GLU A 139 -8.90 -6.89 8.83
N SER A 140 -7.92 -6.65 7.96
CA SER A 140 -6.52 -7.02 8.19
C SER A 140 -5.67 -5.98 8.92
N HIS A 141 -6.16 -4.74 9.06
CA HIS A 141 -5.44 -3.64 9.71
C HIS A 141 -6.42 -2.74 10.48
N ASP A 142 -5.90 -1.72 11.16
CA ASP A 142 -6.73 -0.71 11.81
C ASP A 142 -6.81 0.55 10.91
N PRO A 143 -7.91 0.72 10.14
CA PRO A 143 -8.06 1.85 9.23
C PRO A 143 -8.36 3.17 9.94
N THR A 144 -8.52 3.18 11.27
CA THR A 144 -8.79 4.39 12.06
C THR A 144 -7.52 5.11 12.51
N GLN A 145 -6.35 4.49 12.35
CA GLN A 145 -5.06 5.08 12.74
C GLN A 145 -4.53 6.03 11.67
N GLU A 146 -4.12 7.22 12.11
CA GLU A 146 -3.47 8.19 11.25
C GLU A 146 -1.95 8.06 11.32
N MET A 147 -1.27 8.10 10.15
CA MET A 147 0.19 8.13 10.00
C MET A 147 0.93 7.09 10.86
N ARG A 148 0.29 5.95 11.05
CA ARG A 148 0.84 4.82 11.80
C ARG A 148 0.01 3.57 11.57
N GLN A 149 0.57 2.41 11.97
CA GLN A 149 -0.18 1.17 12.16
C GLN A 149 0.43 0.41 13.35
N GLY A 150 -0.32 0.28 14.43
CA GLY A 150 0.17 -0.33 15.67
C GLY A 150 1.41 0.37 16.22
N ASN A 151 2.54 -0.34 16.29
CA ASN A 151 3.82 0.17 16.78
C ASN A 151 4.63 0.91 15.69
N ASP A 152 4.26 0.74 14.42
CA ASP A 152 4.94 1.38 13.30
C ASP A 152 4.42 2.80 13.13
N ILE A 153 5.28 3.81 13.40
CA ILE A 153 4.92 5.23 13.43
C ILE A 153 5.63 5.96 12.29
N GLY A 154 4.86 6.63 11.45
CA GLY A 154 5.36 7.44 10.34
C GLY A 154 4.40 7.48 9.17
N THR A 155 4.54 8.49 8.29
CA THR A 155 3.70 8.68 7.10
C THR A 155 3.75 7.48 6.14
N GLN A 156 4.86 6.73 6.16
CA GLN A 156 5.03 5.53 5.35
C GLN A 156 4.14 4.36 5.80
N TYR A 157 3.57 4.41 6.99
CA TYR A 157 2.68 3.36 7.52
C TYR A 157 1.21 3.76 7.53
N ARG A 158 0.85 4.89 6.89
CA ARG A 158 -0.55 5.31 6.79
C ARG A 158 -1.37 4.32 5.97
N SER A 159 -2.60 4.14 6.37
CA SER A 159 -3.57 3.38 5.59
C SER A 159 -3.95 4.13 4.31
N ALA A 160 -3.93 3.45 3.17
CA ALA A 160 -4.36 4.03 1.89
C ALA A 160 -4.88 2.97 0.92
N VAL A 161 -5.79 3.38 0.05
CA VAL A 161 -6.25 2.63 -1.12
C VAL A 161 -6.14 3.53 -2.34
N TYR A 162 -5.37 3.09 -3.33
CA TYR A 162 -5.21 3.80 -4.60
C TYR A 162 -5.84 2.97 -5.73
N ALA A 163 -6.99 3.44 -6.20
CA ALA A 163 -7.73 2.82 -7.29
C ALA A 163 -7.10 3.15 -8.65
N LEU A 164 -7.15 2.22 -9.60
CA LEU A 164 -6.64 2.43 -10.95
C LEU A 164 -7.70 2.96 -11.91
N THR A 165 -8.99 2.76 -11.60
CA THR A 165 -10.13 3.28 -12.36
C THR A 165 -11.14 4.01 -11.47
N ASP A 166 -12.00 4.83 -12.09
CA ASP A 166 -13.07 5.51 -11.35
C ASP A 166 -14.12 4.51 -10.82
N ALA A 167 -14.36 3.43 -11.56
CA ALA A 167 -15.27 2.37 -11.12
C ALA A 167 -14.76 1.67 -9.84
N ASP A 168 -13.45 1.36 -9.79
CA ASP A 168 -12.84 0.79 -8.59
C ASP A 168 -12.93 1.77 -7.40
N LEU A 169 -12.72 3.07 -7.66
CA LEU A 169 -12.82 4.08 -6.63
C LEU A 169 -14.20 4.14 -5.98
N ASP A 170 -15.26 3.95 -6.77
CA ASP A 170 -16.62 3.91 -6.26
C ASP A 170 -16.86 2.66 -5.38
N VAL A 171 -16.32 1.50 -5.77
CA VAL A 171 -16.36 0.27 -4.95
C VAL A 171 -15.59 0.49 -3.64
N VAL A 172 -14.38 1.07 -3.69
CA VAL A 172 -13.59 1.38 -2.48
C VAL A 172 -14.37 2.26 -1.51
N ARG A 173 -15.00 3.33 -2.01
CA ARG A 173 -15.79 4.24 -1.18
C ARG A 173 -17.02 3.57 -0.57
N SER A 174 -17.69 2.72 -1.35
CA SER A 174 -18.85 1.95 -0.89
C SER A 174 -18.47 0.99 0.23
N THR A 175 -17.40 0.22 0.05
CA THR A 175 -16.92 -0.73 1.07
C THR A 175 -16.42 -0.02 2.32
N ALA A 176 -15.74 1.13 2.18
CA ALA A 176 -15.32 1.95 3.32
C ALA A 176 -16.54 2.44 4.14
N ALA A 177 -17.60 2.92 3.49
CA ALA A 177 -18.82 3.36 4.16
C ALA A 177 -19.53 2.19 4.88
N THR A 178 -19.54 1.00 4.27
CA THR A 178 -20.09 -0.21 4.88
C THR A 178 -19.28 -0.59 6.12
N PHE A 179 -17.96 -0.61 6.03
CA PHE A 179 -17.10 -0.96 7.16
C PHE A 179 -17.14 0.11 8.26
N GLN A 180 -17.27 1.39 7.93
CA GLN A 180 -17.46 2.46 8.91
C GLN A 180 -18.70 2.20 9.79
N THR A 181 -19.78 1.71 9.20
CA THR A 181 -20.98 1.38 9.98
C THR A 181 -20.71 0.29 11.02
N ALA A 182 -19.86 -0.70 10.70
CA ALA A 182 -19.46 -1.73 11.64
C ALA A 182 -18.52 -1.20 12.73
N LEU A 183 -17.59 -0.33 12.36
CA LEU A 183 -16.69 0.35 13.30
C LEU A 183 -17.48 1.20 14.30
N ASP A 184 -18.44 1.99 13.82
CA ASP A 184 -19.32 2.81 14.67
C ASP A 184 -20.10 1.94 15.67
N ALA A 185 -20.62 0.81 15.23
CA ALA A 185 -21.35 -0.14 16.09
C ALA A 185 -20.42 -0.79 17.13
N ALA A 186 -19.14 -0.94 16.83
CA ALA A 186 -18.13 -1.47 17.74
C ALA A 186 -17.56 -0.39 18.69
N GLY A 187 -17.85 0.90 18.46
CA GLY A 187 -17.30 2.01 19.22
C GLY A 187 -15.88 2.41 18.81
N GLU A 188 -15.46 2.02 17.62
CA GLU A 188 -14.17 2.38 17.01
C GLU A 188 -14.19 3.77 16.38
N GLY A 189 -13.02 4.28 15.97
CA GLY A 189 -12.86 5.59 15.35
C GLY A 189 -13.36 5.65 13.89
N ALA A 190 -13.31 6.86 13.32
CA ALA A 190 -13.56 7.07 11.91
C ALA A 190 -12.41 6.51 11.06
N ILE A 191 -12.73 5.98 9.87
CA ILE A 191 -11.73 5.57 8.89
C ILE A 191 -10.87 6.77 8.49
N ALA A 192 -9.55 6.65 8.70
CA ALA A 192 -8.52 7.62 8.33
C ALA A 192 -7.82 7.25 7.01
N THR A 193 -8.19 6.13 6.40
CA THR A 193 -7.60 5.63 5.15
C THR A 193 -7.67 6.67 4.03
N GLU A 194 -6.54 6.96 3.41
CA GLU A 194 -6.48 7.80 2.21
C GLU A 194 -7.07 7.04 1.01
N ILE A 195 -8.15 7.53 0.42
CA ILE A 195 -8.84 6.90 -0.73
C ILE A 195 -8.78 7.86 -1.93
N LYS A 196 -8.00 7.49 -2.95
CA LYS A 196 -7.77 8.32 -4.15
C LYS A 196 -7.58 7.46 -5.40
N PRO A 197 -7.80 8.01 -6.61
CA PRO A 197 -7.21 7.44 -7.81
C PRO A 197 -5.69 7.47 -7.71
N LEU A 198 -4.99 6.40 -8.13
CA LEU A 198 -3.52 6.38 -8.11
C LEU A 198 -2.93 7.56 -8.90
N ALA A 199 -3.52 7.88 -10.06
CA ALA A 199 -3.11 9.01 -10.90
C ALA A 199 -3.15 10.39 -10.20
N GLN A 200 -3.86 10.52 -9.06
CA GLN A 200 -3.99 11.74 -8.27
C GLN A 200 -3.27 11.65 -6.91
N ALA A 201 -2.61 10.54 -6.63
CA ALA A 201 -1.89 10.30 -5.38
C ALA A 201 -0.40 10.61 -5.58
N GLY A 202 0.08 11.70 -4.98
CA GLY A 202 1.46 12.14 -5.15
C GLY A 202 1.81 12.45 -6.61
N ASP A 203 2.77 11.72 -7.18
CA ASP A 203 3.18 11.80 -8.59
C ASP A 203 2.43 10.82 -9.51
N GLY A 204 1.44 10.10 -8.97
CA GLY A 204 0.56 9.22 -9.73
C GLY A 204 1.17 7.86 -10.09
N ARG A 205 2.20 7.43 -9.37
CA ARG A 205 2.95 6.20 -9.68
C ARG A 205 3.07 5.28 -8.47
N PHE A 206 3.18 3.99 -8.78
CA PHE A 206 3.69 2.95 -7.88
C PHE A 206 5.15 2.67 -8.24
N TYR A 207 6.02 2.66 -7.24
CA TYR A 207 7.43 2.32 -7.36
C TYR A 207 7.69 1.02 -6.64
N TYR A 208 8.19 0.01 -7.35
CA TYR A 208 8.55 -1.27 -6.76
C TYR A 208 9.66 -1.09 -5.72
N ALA A 209 9.49 -1.74 -4.56
CA ALA A 209 10.54 -1.80 -3.55
C ALA A 209 11.66 -2.78 -3.96
N GLU A 210 12.76 -2.72 -3.24
CA GLU A 210 13.96 -3.52 -3.44
C GLU A 210 13.66 -5.03 -3.41
N ASP A 211 14.43 -5.84 -4.14
CA ASP A 211 14.24 -7.30 -4.23
C ASP A 211 14.12 -7.98 -2.86
N TYR A 212 14.93 -7.57 -1.89
CA TYR A 212 14.89 -8.20 -0.57
C TYR A 212 13.57 -7.98 0.19
N HIS A 213 12.77 -6.97 -0.20
CA HIS A 213 11.44 -6.73 0.35
C HIS A 213 10.36 -7.60 -0.31
N GLN A 214 10.52 -7.93 -1.60
CA GLN A 214 9.53 -8.71 -2.33
C GLN A 214 9.37 -10.09 -1.70
N GLN A 215 8.14 -10.46 -1.37
CA GLN A 215 7.78 -11.70 -0.66
C GLN A 215 8.68 -11.98 0.56
N TYR A 216 8.95 -10.92 1.34
CA TYR A 216 9.86 -10.98 2.49
C TYR A 216 9.48 -12.09 3.48
N LEU A 217 8.20 -12.26 3.78
CA LEU A 217 7.74 -13.28 4.75
C LEU A 217 7.80 -14.71 4.21
N ALA A 218 7.81 -14.90 2.91
CA ALA A 218 8.11 -16.20 2.31
C ALA A 218 9.61 -16.53 2.42
N LYS A 219 10.48 -15.53 2.22
CA LYS A 219 11.94 -15.64 2.42
C LYS A 219 12.31 -15.77 3.91
N ASN A 220 11.53 -15.15 4.80
CA ASN A 220 11.76 -15.06 6.24
C ASN A 220 10.48 -15.40 7.04
N PRO A 221 10.14 -16.71 7.20
CA PRO A 221 8.85 -17.11 7.82
C PRO A 221 8.65 -16.62 9.26
N HIS A 222 9.73 -16.30 9.98
CA HIS A 222 9.70 -15.74 11.35
C HIS A 222 9.91 -14.22 11.36
N GLY A 223 9.80 -13.55 10.20
CA GLY A 223 9.95 -12.11 10.08
C GLY A 223 8.84 -11.34 10.80
N TYR A 224 9.08 -10.04 10.97
CA TYR A 224 8.14 -9.14 11.62
C TYR A 224 6.81 -9.06 10.85
N ARG A 225 5.71 -9.17 11.58
CA ARG A 225 4.33 -8.91 11.12
C ARG A 225 3.70 -7.86 12.02
N CYS A 226 3.21 -6.78 11.43
CA CYS A 226 2.38 -5.82 12.15
C CYS A 226 1.01 -6.44 12.43
N HIS A 227 0.58 -6.41 13.68
CA HIS A 227 -0.74 -6.91 14.10
C HIS A 227 -1.49 -5.76 14.77
N ALA A 228 -2.23 -5.01 13.98
CA ALA A 228 -2.96 -3.85 14.46
C ALA A 228 -4.43 -3.82 13.96
N ALA A 229 -5.00 -4.99 13.61
CA ALA A 229 -6.39 -5.06 13.19
C ALA A 229 -7.34 -4.69 14.34
N THR A 230 -8.46 -4.05 14.00
CA THR A 230 -9.52 -3.70 15.00
C THR A 230 -10.22 -4.92 15.55
N GLY A 231 -10.21 -6.06 14.83
CA GLY A 231 -11.00 -7.25 15.16
C GLY A 231 -12.48 -7.12 14.80
N VAL A 232 -12.90 -6.02 14.18
CA VAL A 232 -14.25 -5.83 13.67
C VAL A 232 -14.41 -6.59 12.36
N ALA A 233 -15.47 -7.41 12.26
CA ALA A 233 -15.76 -8.12 11.01
C ALA A 233 -16.48 -7.20 10.01
N TYR A 234 -16.17 -7.37 8.72
CA TYR A 234 -16.91 -6.70 7.65
C TYR A 234 -18.35 -7.26 7.60
N PRO A 235 -19.37 -6.40 7.48
CA PRO A 235 -20.76 -6.84 7.39
C PRO A 235 -20.99 -7.81 6.23
N ALA A 236 -21.88 -8.79 6.46
CA ALA A 236 -22.24 -9.81 5.45
C ALA A 236 -23.18 -9.25 4.39
#